data_30d89b82dcf62acf6eeb04a437266510
#
_entry.id   30d89b82dcf62acf6eeb04a437266510
#
_cell.length_a   1.000
_cell.length_b   1.000
_cell.length_c   1.000
_cell.angle_alpha   90.00
_cell.angle_beta   90.00
_cell.angle_gamma   90.00
#
_symmetry.space_group_name_H-M   'P 1'
#
loop_
_entity.id
_entity.type
_entity.pdbx_description
1 polymer ?
#
loop_
_entity_poly.entity_id
_entity_poly.type
_entity_poly.pdbx_seq_one_letter_code
_entity_poly.pdbx_strand_id
1 'polypeptide(L)'
;MVAEKEFDMQYKNTQVGIAMLIIMGLVLALLAFASYAKPDESIGFVFVIIGIVTLLFSSLTIQIEGTQILWFFGPKFWTKSLELSDVLAVKKIKTKWYSGIGIRLTSTGWLYNVSGLSAVELKLKNGTTVSLGTNDPDNLMNAIENRR
;
A
#
# COMPACT_ATOMS: atom_id res chain seq x y z
N MET A 1 -10.64 -20.47 -29.99
CA MET A 1 -11.50 -19.83 -28.98
C MET A 1 -10.69 -19.80 -27.69
N VAL A 2 -10.03 -18.72 -27.42
CA VAL A 2 -9.31 -18.52 -26.15
C VAL A 2 -10.39 -18.15 -25.15
N ALA A 3 -10.69 -19.04 -24.20
CA ALA A 3 -11.51 -18.68 -23.08
C ALA A 3 -10.74 -17.58 -22.33
N GLU A 4 -11.19 -16.33 -22.42
CA GLU A 4 -10.87 -15.34 -21.43
C GLU A 4 -11.23 -15.96 -20.09
N LYS A 5 -10.22 -16.32 -19.29
CA LYS A 5 -10.43 -16.51 -17.87
C LYS A 5 -10.96 -15.17 -17.39
N GLU A 6 -12.28 -15.06 -17.26
CA GLU A 6 -12.86 -14.09 -16.35
C GLU A 6 -12.21 -14.38 -15.01
N PHE A 7 -11.17 -13.60 -14.70
CA PHE A 7 -10.65 -13.57 -13.34
C PHE A 7 -11.81 -13.08 -12.49
N ASP A 8 -12.36 -13.97 -11.70
CA ASP A 8 -13.44 -13.67 -10.76
C ASP A 8 -12.89 -12.71 -9.70
N MET A 9 -12.78 -11.44 -10.09
CA MET A 9 -12.35 -10.35 -9.23
C MET A 9 -13.50 -10.01 -8.28
N GLN A 10 -13.36 -10.43 -7.03
CA GLN A 10 -14.44 -10.37 -6.06
C GLN A 10 -14.37 -9.20 -5.11
N TYR A 11 -13.19 -8.64 -4.96
CA TYR A 11 -12.92 -7.44 -4.16
C TYR A 11 -11.78 -6.66 -4.78
N LYS A 12 -11.96 -5.37 -4.88
CA LYS A 12 -10.88 -4.44 -5.24
C LYS A 12 -11.13 -3.10 -4.57
N ASN A 13 -10.15 -2.63 -3.84
CA ASN A 13 -10.15 -1.30 -3.28
C ASN A 13 -8.79 -0.63 -3.47
N THR A 14 -8.81 0.61 -3.90
CA THR A 14 -7.61 1.44 -4.05
C THR A 14 -7.68 2.61 -3.08
N GLN A 15 -6.73 2.66 -2.17
CA GLN A 15 -6.54 3.79 -1.27
C GLN A 15 -5.50 4.75 -1.85
N VAL A 16 -5.87 5.99 -2.06
CA VAL A 16 -4.93 7.04 -2.48
C VAL A 16 -4.10 7.50 -1.28
N GLY A 17 -2.80 7.61 -1.48
CA GLY A 17 -1.84 8.04 -0.47
C GLY A 17 -1.82 9.55 -0.24
N ILE A 18 -2.97 10.14 0.16
CA ILE A 18 -3.11 11.59 0.32
C ILE A 18 -2.03 12.16 1.25
N ALA A 19 -1.78 11.50 2.39
CA ALA A 19 -0.74 11.93 3.32
C ALA A 19 0.65 11.92 2.66
N MET A 20 0.95 10.87 1.88
CA MET A 20 2.20 10.77 1.12
C MET A 20 2.31 11.90 0.08
N LEU A 21 1.24 12.17 -0.65
CA LEU A 21 1.22 13.23 -1.66
C LEU A 21 1.43 14.62 -1.05
N ILE A 22 0.84 14.90 0.10
CA ILE A 22 1.02 16.16 0.83
C ILE A 22 2.49 16.31 1.27
N ILE A 23 3.07 15.28 1.91
CA ILE A 23 4.46 15.30 2.37
C ILE A 23 5.42 15.52 1.20
N MET A 24 5.25 14.78 0.11
CA MET A 24 6.09 14.91 -1.08
C MET A 24 5.92 16.27 -1.75
N GLY A 25 4.71 16.83 -1.78
CA GLY A 25 4.45 18.18 -2.28
C GLY A 25 5.19 19.24 -1.46
N LEU A 26 5.19 19.13 -0.13
CA LEU A 26 5.95 20.03 0.75
C LEU A 26 7.45 19.91 0.53
N VAL A 27 7.98 18.69 0.39
CA VAL A 27 9.39 18.45 0.10
C VAL A 27 9.78 19.08 -1.24
N LEU A 28 8.96 18.90 -2.28
CA LEU A 28 9.20 19.51 -3.59
C LEU A 28 9.19 21.05 -3.53
N ALA A 29 8.27 21.64 -2.76
CA ALA A 29 8.20 23.07 -2.56
C ALA A 29 9.45 23.63 -1.84
N LEU A 30 9.93 22.93 -0.80
CA LEU A 30 11.15 23.29 -0.09
C LEU A 30 12.38 23.19 -0.99
N LEU A 31 12.46 22.15 -1.80
CA LEU A 31 13.57 21.99 -2.76
C LEU A 31 13.55 23.06 -3.85
N ALA A 32 12.37 23.42 -4.36
CA ALA A 32 12.22 24.50 -5.32
C ALA A 32 12.68 25.84 -4.74
N PHE A 33 12.31 26.11 -3.48
CA PHE A 33 12.77 27.32 -2.78
C PHE A 33 14.30 27.32 -2.58
N ALA A 34 14.85 26.16 -2.18
CA ALA A 34 16.31 26.03 -2.02
C ALA A 34 17.06 26.22 -3.34
N SER A 35 16.56 25.67 -4.44
CA SER A 35 17.12 25.89 -5.80
C SER A 35 17.09 27.36 -6.21
N TYR A 36 16.03 28.07 -5.87
CA TYR A 36 15.93 29.50 -6.15
C TYR A 36 16.95 30.31 -5.35
N ALA A 37 17.18 29.92 -4.08
CA ALA A 37 18.14 30.59 -3.19
C ALA A 37 19.61 30.31 -3.57
N LYS A 38 19.88 29.15 -4.20
CA LYS A 38 21.25 28.74 -4.62
C LYS A 38 21.22 28.17 -6.04
N PRO A 39 21.18 29.02 -7.06
CA PRO A 39 21.01 28.60 -8.45
C PRO A 39 22.21 27.83 -9.03
N ASP A 40 23.40 27.93 -8.40
CA ASP A 40 24.61 27.26 -8.86
C ASP A 40 24.65 25.75 -8.54
N GLU A 41 23.73 25.27 -7.68
CA GLU A 41 23.64 23.85 -7.34
C GLU A 41 22.61 23.14 -8.24
N SER A 42 23.07 22.22 -9.07
CA SER A 42 22.17 21.41 -9.90
C SER A 42 21.55 20.27 -9.08
N ILE A 43 20.30 20.46 -8.66
CA ILE A 43 19.53 19.43 -7.93
C ILE A 43 18.38 18.84 -8.77
N GLY A 44 18.41 19.04 -10.08
CA GLY A 44 17.38 18.57 -10.99
C GLY A 44 17.10 17.07 -10.89
N PHE A 45 18.13 16.23 -10.70
CA PHE A 45 17.96 14.79 -10.53
C PHE A 45 17.18 14.42 -9.26
N VAL A 46 17.24 15.23 -8.20
CA VAL A 46 16.49 15.00 -6.96
C VAL A 46 14.99 15.13 -7.21
N PHE A 47 14.57 16.11 -8.02
CA PHE A 47 13.17 16.27 -8.41
C PHE A 47 12.66 15.04 -9.17
N VAL A 48 13.47 14.48 -10.06
CA VAL A 48 13.11 13.27 -10.80
C VAL A 48 12.94 12.08 -9.86
N ILE A 49 13.86 11.86 -8.93
CA ILE A 49 13.79 10.78 -7.95
C ILE A 49 12.54 10.92 -7.08
N ILE A 50 12.27 12.12 -6.54
CA ILE A 50 11.08 12.36 -5.70
C ILE A 50 9.80 12.15 -6.52
N GLY A 51 9.76 12.59 -7.77
CA GLY A 51 8.64 12.36 -8.66
C GLY A 51 8.36 10.86 -8.87
N ILE A 52 9.39 10.06 -9.12
CA ILE A 52 9.27 8.61 -9.27
C ILE A 52 8.77 7.97 -7.97
N VAL A 53 9.37 8.30 -6.82
CA VAL A 53 8.94 7.76 -5.52
C VAL A 53 7.50 8.13 -5.22
N THR A 54 7.11 9.37 -5.48
CA THR A 54 5.73 9.84 -5.30
C THR A 54 4.76 9.03 -6.16
N LEU A 55 5.09 8.79 -7.43
CA LEU A 55 4.27 8.00 -8.33
C LEU A 55 4.13 6.54 -7.84
N LEU A 56 5.24 5.93 -7.43
CA LEU A 56 5.26 4.54 -6.97
C LEU A 56 4.44 4.32 -5.70
N PHE A 57 4.43 5.27 -4.79
CA PHE A 57 3.71 5.18 -3.52
C PHE A 57 2.45 6.06 -3.47
N SER A 58 1.93 6.48 -4.62
CA SER A 58 0.73 7.32 -4.73
C SER A 58 -0.55 6.62 -4.27
N SER A 59 -0.58 5.29 -4.34
CA SER A 59 -1.74 4.50 -3.96
C SER A 59 -1.35 3.09 -3.52
N LEU A 60 -2.24 2.45 -2.77
CA LEU A 60 -2.20 1.03 -2.44
C LEU A 60 -3.51 0.40 -2.88
N THR A 61 -3.43 -0.57 -3.78
CA THR A 61 -4.57 -1.35 -4.23
C THR A 61 -4.50 -2.74 -3.61
N ILE A 62 -5.62 -3.18 -3.04
CA ILE A 62 -5.82 -4.53 -2.52
C ILE A 62 -6.94 -5.16 -3.32
N GLN A 63 -6.71 -6.36 -3.82
CA GLN A 63 -7.72 -7.11 -4.58
C GLN A 63 -7.70 -8.60 -4.19
N ILE A 64 -8.85 -9.24 -4.31
CA ILE A 64 -9.02 -10.68 -4.12
C ILE A 64 -9.42 -11.29 -5.46
N GLU A 65 -8.61 -12.22 -5.92
CA GLU A 65 -8.80 -12.96 -7.15
C GLU A 65 -8.74 -14.46 -6.87
N GLY A 66 -9.86 -15.16 -7.07
CA GLY A 66 -9.93 -16.59 -6.79
C GLY A 66 -9.61 -16.91 -5.33
N THR A 67 -8.50 -17.60 -5.08
CA THR A 67 -8.04 -18.02 -3.75
C THR A 67 -6.92 -17.15 -3.18
N GLN A 68 -6.56 -16.08 -3.87
CA GLN A 68 -5.43 -15.22 -3.51
C GLN A 68 -5.87 -13.80 -3.16
N ILE A 69 -5.21 -13.22 -2.18
CA ILE A 69 -5.20 -11.78 -1.96
C ILE A 69 -3.92 -11.20 -2.56
N LEU A 70 -4.09 -10.14 -3.35
CA LEU A 70 -3.00 -9.41 -3.98
C LEU A 70 -3.02 -7.97 -3.51
N TRP A 71 -1.85 -7.38 -3.37
CA TRP A 71 -1.71 -5.94 -3.12
C TRP A 71 -0.51 -5.38 -3.87
N PHE A 72 -0.63 -4.14 -4.31
CA PHE A 72 0.41 -3.44 -5.04
C PHE A 72 0.33 -1.94 -4.83
N PHE A 73 1.48 -1.29 -4.98
CA PHE A 73 1.60 0.16 -4.93
C PHE A 73 1.57 0.77 -6.33
N GLY A 74 0.99 1.99 -6.42
CA GLY A 74 0.97 2.79 -7.64
C GLY A 74 0.54 2.01 -8.89
N PRO A 75 1.31 2.12 -9.99
CA PRO A 75 0.99 1.48 -11.26
C PRO A 75 1.40 -0.01 -11.31
N LYS A 76 1.08 -0.81 -10.29
CA LYS A 76 1.47 -2.23 -10.16
C LYS A 76 2.99 -2.47 -10.17
N PHE A 77 3.74 -1.51 -9.67
CA PHE A 77 5.20 -1.61 -9.67
C PHE A 77 5.71 -2.79 -8.84
N TRP A 78 5.08 -3.06 -7.70
CA TRP A 78 5.46 -4.13 -6.79
C TRP A 78 4.21 -4.85 -6.29
N THR A 79 3.92 -5.95 -6.93
CA THR A 79 2.78 -6.80 -6.56
C THR A 79 3.22 -7.89 -5.60
N LYS A 80 2.53 -8.03 -4.50
CA LYS A 80 2.61 -9.14 -3.56
C LYS A 80 1.33 -9.95 -3.61
N SER A 81 1.44 -11.23 -3.35
CA SER A 81 0.29 -12.12 -3.25
C SER A 81 0.43 -13.08 -2.07
N LEU A 82 -0.71 -13.53 -1.57
CA LEU A 82 -0.82 -14.47 -0.47
C LEU A 82 -2.03 -15.36 -0.71
N GLU A 83 -1.87 -16.68 -0.50
CA GLU A 83 -2.99 -17.60 -0.53
C GLU A 83 -3.89 -17.37 0.68
N LEU A 84 -5.19 -17.26 0.46
CA LEU A 84 -6.18 -17.11 1.53
C LEU A 84 -6.20 -18.32 2.46
N SER A 85 -5.86 -19.51 1.96
CA SER A 85 -5.72 -20.73 2.75
C SER A 85 -4.60 -20.67 3.81
N ASP A 86 -3.61 -19.77 3.64
CA ASP A 86 -2.54 -19.54 4.62
C ASP A 86 -2.93 -18.58 5.74
N VAL A 87 -4.08 -17.94 5.65
CA VAL A 87 -4.59 -17.00 6.64
C VAL A 87 -5.33 -17.74 7.74
N LEU A 88 -4.81 -17.67 8.96
CA LEU A 88 -5.46 -18.27 10.15
C LEU A 88 -6.54 -17.36 10.75
N ALA A 89 -6.27 -16.08 10.82
CA ALA A 89 -7.16 -15.10 11.43
C ALA A 89 -7.03 -13.74 10.76
N VAL A 90 -8.12 -12.99 10.77
CA VAL A 90 -8.21 -11.64 10.23
C VAL A 90 -8.70 -10.71 11.33
N LYS A 91 -8.05 -9.57 11.46
CA LYS A 91 -8.37 -8.59 12.50
C LYS A 91 -8.25 -7.17 11.97
N LYS A 92 -9.25 -6.35 12.28
CA LYS A 92 -9.17 -4.91 12.07
C LYS A 92 -8.29 -4.29 13.15
N ILE A 93 -7.30 -3.52 12.74
CA ILE A 93 -6.40 -2.80 13.63
C ILE A 93 -6.37 -1.31 13.29
N LYS A 94 -6.02 -0.50 14.28
CA LYS A 94 -5.64 0.89 14.05
C LYS A 94 -4.13 1.02 14.06
N THR A 95 -3.58 1.63 13.02
CA THR A 95 -2.17 1.98 12.96
C THR A 95 -1.95 3.30 13.67
N LYS A 96 -0.76 3.48 14.24
CA LYS A 96 -0.39 4.75 14.85
C LYS A 96 0.06 5.72 13.76
N TRP A 97 -0.25 7.00 13.93
CA TRP A 97 0.13 8.02 12.95
C TRP A 97 1.65 8.04 12.65
N TYR A 98 2.49 7.72 13.65
CA TYR A 98 3.93 7.62 13.49
C TYR A 98 4.41 6.25 12.94
N SER A 99 3.54 5.26 12.82
CA SER A 99 3.87 4.00 12.15
C SER A 99 4.13 4.19 10.66
N GLY A 100 3.73 5.35 10.14
CA GLY A 100 4.18 5.89 8.88
C GLY A 100 3.52 5.28 7.66
N ILE A 101 4.03 5.74 6.56
CA ILE A 101 3.60 5.44 5.20
C ILE A 101 4.65 4.54 4.57
N GLY A 102 4.24 3.64 3.68
CA GLY A 102 5.12 2.74 2.95
C GLY A 102 5.10 1.31 3.46
N ILE A 103 6.22 0.64 3.29
CA ILE A 103 6.43 -0.75 3.69
C ILE A 103 7.29 -0.75 4.94
N ARG A 104 6.81 -1.40 6.00
CA ARG A 104 7.52 -1.47 7.27
C ARG A 104 7.51 -2.87 7.86
N LEU A 105 8.63 -3.22 8.48
CA LEU A 105 8.71 -4.37 9.36
C LEU A 105 8.32 -3.92 10.77
N THR A 106 7.31 -4.55 11.33
CA THR A 106 6.86 -4.37 12.71
C THR A 106 7.33 -5.54 13.58
N SER A 107 7.09 -5.48 14.89
CA SER A 107 7.41 -6.58 15.80
C SER A 107 6.69 -7.90 15.48
N THR A 108 5.59 -7.85 14.76
CA THR A 108 4.74 -9.00 14.42
C THR A 108 4.81 -9.43 12.97
N GLY A 109 5.27 -8.54 12.07
CA GLY A 109 5.36 -8.81 10.63
C GLY A 109 5.38 -7.55 9.78
N TRP A 110 5.03 -7.68 8.52
CA TRP A 110 5.05 -6.60 7.56
C TRP A 110 3.78 -5.75 7.58
N LEU A 111 3.94 -4.43 7.52
CA LEU A 111 2.87 -3.46 7.34
C LEU A 111 3.05 -2.75 6.00
N TYR A 112 1.98 -2.73 5.21
CA TYR A 112 1.87 -1.99 3.94
C TYR A 112 0.80 -0.93 4.08
N ASN A 113 1.16 0.34 3.96
CA ASN A 113 0.23 1.45 4.12
C ASN A 113 0.64 2.65 3.27
N VAL A 114 -0.31 3.39 2.72
CA VAL A 114 -0.07 4.66 2.00
C VAL A 114 -0.72 5.86 2.67
N SER A 115 -1.77 5.63 3.45
CA SER A 115 -2.52 6.71 4.12
C SER A 115 -3.46 6.11 5.17
N GLY A 116 -3.91 6.96 6.10
CA GLY A 116 -4.91 6.59 7.09
C GLY A 116 -4.36 5.80 8.27
N LEU A 117 -5.28 5.48 9.19
CA LEU A 117 -4.98 4.84 10.47
C LEU A 117 -5.66 3.48 10.64
N SER A 118 -6.27 2.96 9.58
CA SER A 118 -6.94 1.65 9.60
C SER A 118 -6.18 0.65 8.76
N ALA A 119 -6.08 -0.57 9.26
CA ALA A 119 -5.49 -1.69 8.55
C ALA A 119 -6.20 -2.99 8.90
N VAL A 120 -6.04 -3.98 8.05
CA VAL A 120 -6.45 -5.36 8.31
C VAL A 120 -5.21 -6.19 8.53
N GLU A 121 -5.10 -6.82 9.69
CA GLU A 121 -4.02 -7.72 10.04
C GLU A 121 -4.40 -9.16 9.70
N LEU A 122 -3.56 -9.81 8.91
CA LEU A 122 -3.68 -11.21 8.52
C LEU A 122 -2.66 -12.01 9.33
N LYS A 123 -3.13 -12.88 10.21
CA LYS A 123 -2.27 -13.84 10.91
C LYS A 123 -2.09 -15.07 10.04
N LEU A 124 -0.85 -15.42 9.75
CA LEU A 124 -0.53 -16.54 8.87
C LEU A 124 -0.23 -17.82 9.65
N LYS A 125 -0.37 -18.95 8.98
CA LYS A 125 -0.09 -20.29 9.53
C LYS A 125 1.37 -20.45 9.98
N ASN A 126 2.30 -19.71 9.36
CA ASN A 126 3.72 -19.71 9.74
C ASN A 126 4.05 -18.89 10.99
N GLY A 127 3.04 -18.27 11.64
CA GLY A 127 3.19 -17.45 12.83
C GLY A 127 3.51 -15.98 12.57
N THR A 128 3.74 -15.57 11.34
CA THR A 128 3.96 -14.16 10.98
C THR A 128 2.62 -13.44 10.70
N THR A 129 2.68 -12.11 10.63
CA THR A 129 1.53 -11.30 10.26
C THR A 129 1.84 -10.43 9.04
N VAL A 130 0.80 -10.15 8.26
CA VAL A 130 0.80 -9.14 7.20
C VAL A 130 -0.33 -8.18 7.48
N SER A 131 -0.03 -6.91 7.59
CA SER A 131 -1.02 -5.86 7.82
C SER A 131 -1.15 -4.99 6.58
N LEU A 132 -2.36 -4.84 6.08
CA LEU A 132 -2.68 -4.07 4.88
C LEU A 132 -3.49 -2.83 5.26
N GLY A 133 -2.91 -1.66 5.05
CA GLY A 133 -3.58 -0.37 5.23
C GLY A 133 -4.73 -0.22 4.24
N THR A 134 -5.91 0.15 4.72
CA THR A 134 -7.10 0.30 3.89
C THR A 134 -8.06 1.31 4.49
N ASN A 135 -8.78 2.01 3.63
CA ASN A 135 -9.91 2.86 3.99
C ASN A 135 -11.26 2.10 4.02
N ASP A 136 -11.23 0.79 3.72
CA ASP A 136 -12.41 -0.07 3.68
C ASP A 136 -12.17 -1.42 4.41
N PRO A 137 -11.81 -1.37 5.72
CA PRO A 137 -11.39 -2.56 6.45
C PRO A 137 -12.51 -3.60 6.63
N ASP A 138 -13.75 -3.16 6.79
CA ASP A 138 -14.86 -4.07 7.09
C ASP A 138 -15.22 -4.93 5.87
N ASN A 139 -15.31 -4.32 4.68
CA ASN A 139 -15.57 -5.07 3.45
C ASN A 139 -14.39 -5.98 3.07
N LEU A 140 -13.15 -5.51 3.29
CA LEU A 140 -11.98 -6.34 3.06
C LEU A 140 -11.96 -7.56 3.98
N MET A 141 -12.24 -7.41 5.26
CA MET A 141 -12.36 -8.53 6.21
C MET A 141 -13.41 -9.53 5.78
N ASN A 142 -14.61 -9.05 5.45
CA ASN A 142 -15.71 -9.89 4.99
C ASN A 142 -15.34 -10.66 3.71
N ALA A 143 -14.70 -10.01 2.76
CA ALA A 143 -14.26 -10.63 1.52
C ALA A 143 -13.21 -11.73 1.76
N ILE A 144 -12.30 -11.54 2.71
CA ILE A 144 -11.30 -12.54 3.09
C ILE A 144 -11.97 -13.71 3.82
N GLU A 145 -12.83 -13.43 4.81
CA GLU A 145 -13.47 -14.47 5.62
C GLU A 145 -14.42 -15.37 4.83
N ASN A 146 -15.05 -14.85 3.80
CA ASN A 146 -15.91 -15.61 2.91
C ASN A 146 -15.15 -16.58 1.99
N ARG A 147 -13.83 -16.53 1.97
CA ARG A 147 -12.99 -17.25 1.01
C ARG A 147 -11.85 -18.07 1.60
N ARG A 148 -11.55 -17.92 2.89
CA ARG A 148 -10.54 -18.73 3.57
C ARG A 148 -11.07 -20.08 4.04
#